data_7ab873410b5de5148ac38544baf8c952
#
_entry.id   7ab873410b5de5148ac38544baf8c952
#
_cell.length_a   1.000
_cell.length_b   1.000
_cell.length_c   1.000
_cell.angle_alpha   90.00
_cell.angle_beta   90.00
_cell.angle_gamma   90.00
#
_symmetry.space_group_name_H-M   'P 1'
#
loop_
_entity.id
_entity.type
_entity.pdbx_description
1 polymer ?
#
loop_
_entity_poly.entity_id
_entity_poly.type
_entity_poly.pdbx_seq_one_letter_code
_entity_poly.pdbx_strand_id
1 'polypeptide(L)'
;LPDKAKAYPAQLSGGQQQRIAIARALATNPKVLLCDEATSALDPNTTHSILNLIRDINKKLGITVIIITHQMSVVEETCNRVAILDNGTVVEQGEVSTVFAHPQSAAAKRLVFPDASDEIFAPASDEHRIRVVFNGAFATNTPLITKMAIDEGIAANILAASTRCIGDKVYGNNRNDEIIYNLAS
;
A
#
# COMPACT_ATOMS: atom_id res chain seq x y z
N LEU A 1 26.86 12.32 3.62
CA LEU A 1 27.66 11.54 4.60
C LEU A 1 29.17 11.85 4.49
N PRO A 2 29.60 13.15 4.52
CA PRO A 2 31.00 13.50 4.37
C PRO A 2 31.90 12.88 5.44
N ASP A 3 31.36 12.77 6.65
CA ASP A 3 31.99 12.16 7.84
C ASP A 3 32.29 10.65 7.69
N LYS A 4 31.66 10.00 6.72
CA LYS A 4 31.78 8.56 6.44
C LYS A 4 32.60 8.25 5.18
N ALA A 5 33.25 9.23 4.57
CA ALA A 5 33.99 9.05 3.31
C ALA A 5 35.09 7.97 3.38
N LYS A 6 35.64 7.69 4.57
CA LYS A 6 36.67 6.67 4.79
C LYS A 6 36.14 5.40 5.52
N ALA A 7 34.84 5.33 5.77
CA ALA A 7 34.24 4.20 6.47
C ALA A 7 34.07 2.99 5.52
N TYR A 8 34.32 1.80 6.05
CA TYR A 8 34.01 0.55 5.35
C TYR A 8 32.51 0.22 5.47
N PRO A 9 31.90 -0.51 4.51
CA PRO A 9 30.48 -0.85 4.53
C PRO A 9 30.00 -1.43 5.87
N ALA A 10 30.79 -2.29 6.52
CA ALA A 10 30.45 -2.88 7.81
C ALA A 10 30.35 -1.87 8.97
N GLN A 11 30.85 -0.65 8.80
CA GLN A 11 30.81 0.43 9.79
C GLN A 11 29.62 1.38 9.58
N LEU A 12 28.77 1.09 8.61
CA LEU A 12 27.62 1.90 8.22
C LEU A 12 26.33 1.22 8.65
N SER A 13 25.35 2.02 9.11
CA SER A 13 24.01 1.49 9.32
C SER A 13 23.36 1.10 7.98
N GLY A 14 22.34 0.22 8.02
CA GLY A 14 21.61 -0.20 6.81
C GLY A 14 21.10 0.97 5.97
N GLY A 15 20.51 1.99 6.59
CA GLY A 15 20.08 3.20 5.90
C GLY A 15 21.22 4.02 5.30
N GLN A 16 22.41 4.04 5.94
CA GLN A 16 23.59 4.69 5.37
C GLN A 16 24.13 3.92 4.16
N GLN A 17 24.18 2.59 4.25
CA GLN A 17 24.55 1.73 3.13
C GLN A 17 23.63 1.94 1.94
N GLN A 18 22.31 2.00 2.20
CA GLN A 18 21.30 2.22 1.15
C GLN A 18 21.45 3.60 0.47
N ARG A 19 21.69 4.66 1.24
CA ARG A 19 21.95 5.99 0.69
C ARG A 19 23.19 6.03 -0.20
N ILE A 20 24.25 5.31 0.18
CA ILE A 20 25.47 5.20 -0.63
C ILE A 20 25.21 4.38 -1.89
N ALA A 21 24.45 3.29 -1.80
CA ALA A 21 24.07 2.49 -2.96
C ALA A 21 23.27 3.31 -3.98
N ILE A 22 22.31 4.11 -3.53
CA ILE A 22 21.54 5.04 -4.37
C ILE A 22 22.49 6.08 -5.00
N ALA A 23 23.36 6.71 -4.22
CA ALA A 23 24.32 7.71 -4.73
C ALA A 23 25.25 7.10 -5.79
N ARG A 24 25.72 5.86 -5.59
CA ARG A 24 26.54 5.13 -6.56
C ARG A 24 25.78 4.87 -7.86
N ALA A 25 24.51 4.46 -7.77
CA ALA A 25 23.68 4.24 -8.96
C ALA A 25 23.44 5.53 -9.74
N LEU A 26 23.30 6.66 -9.06
CA LEU A 26 23.10 7.97 -9.68
C LEU A 26 24.34 8.58 -10.30
N ALA A 27 25.54 8.13 -9.92
CA ALA A 27 26.82 8.69 -10.42
C ALA A 27 26.99 8.55 -11.94
N THR A 28 26.27 7.63 -12.58
CA THR A 28 26.28 7.41 -14.03
C THR A 28 25.23 8.22 -14.78
N ASN A 29 24.51 9.15 -14.12
CA ASN A 29 23.39 9.92 -14.67
C ASN A 29 22.35 9.04 -15.39
N PRO A 30 21.77 8.03 -14.74
CA PRO A 30 20.85 7.09 -15.35
C PRO A 30 19.51 7.77 -15.68
N LYS A 31 18.83 7.28 -16.73
CA LYS A 31 17.43 7.64 -17.01
C LYS A 31 16.43 6.85 -16.17
N VAL A 32 16.84 5.68 -15.70
CA VAL A 32 16.03 4.77 -14.91
C VAL A 32 16.83 4.31 -13.69
N LEU A 33 16.23 4.41 -12.51
CA LEU A 33 16.74 3.85 -11.26
C LEU A 33 15.92 2.62 -10.90
N LEU A 34 16.58 1.46 -10.80
CA LEU A 34 15.97 0.22 -10.36
C LEU A 34 16.29 -0.01 -8.88
N CYS A 35 15.26 -0.17 -8.08
CA CYS A 35 15.33 -0.44 -6.64
C CYS A 35 14.72 -1.82 -6.35
N ASP A 36 15.57 -2.80 -6.14
CA ASP A 36 15.15 -4.16 -5.81
C ASP A 36 15.21 -4.33 -4.28
N GLU A 37 14.03 -4.53 -3.68
CA GLU A 37 13.83 -4.67 -2.22
C GLU A 37 14.63 -3.66 -1.36
N ALA A 38 14.73 -2.41 -1.83
CA ALA A 38 15.61 -1.39 -1.27
C ALA A 38 15.36 -1.05 0.21
N THR A 39 14.25 -1.51 0.78
CA THR A 39 13.83 -1.20 2.16
C THR A 39 13.50 -2.44 2.99
N SER A 40 13.64 -3.65 2.46
CA SER A 40 13.19 -4.90 3.12
C SER A 40 13.89 -5.21 4.45
N ALA A 41 15.13 -4.75 4.61
CA ALA A 41 15.96 -4.99 5.82
C ALA A 41 16.08 -3.75 6.72
N LEU A 42 15.24 -2.73 6.53
CA LEU A 42 15.30 -1.47 7.27
C LEU A 42 14.13 -1.35 8.26
N ASP A 43 14.36 -0.63 9.34
CA ASP A 43 13.30 -0.25 10.26
C ASP A 43 12.32 0.74 9.58
N PRO A 44 11.07 0.86 10.07
CA PRO A 44 10.05 1.70 9.44
C PRO A 44 10.46 3.17 9.24
N ASN A 45 11.11 3.79 10.22
CA ASN A 45 11.53 5.20 10.12
C ASN A 45 12.60 5.39 9.04
N THR A 46 13.57 4.49 8.99
CA THR A 46 14.62 4.48 7.96
C THR A 46 13.99 4.21 6.59
N THR A 47 13.03 3.29 6.49
CA THR A 47 12.28 3.01 5.27
C THR A 47 11.63 4.28 4.72
N HIS A 48 10.82 4.99 5.50
CA HIS A 48 10.20 6.27 5.11
C HIS A 48 11.24 7.29 4.65
N SER A 49 12.38 7.38 5.35
CA SER A 49 13.46 8.30 4.99
C SER A 49 14.10 7.98 3.62
N ILE A 50 14.25 6.69 3.29
CA ILE A 50 14.77 6.24 1.98
C ILE A 50 13.73 6.46 0.88
N LEU A 51 12.45 6.15 1.13
CA LEU A 51 11.38 6.37 0.15
C LEU A 51 11.22 7.85 -0.19
N ASN A 52 11.28 8.74 0.80
CA ASN A 52 11.28 10.18 0.60
C ASN A 52 12.49 10.64 -0.23
N LEU A 53 13.68 10.11 0.04
CA LEU A 53 14.87 10.39 -0.76
C LEU A 53 14.69 9.97 -2.22
N ILE A 54 14.15 8.77 -2.47
CA ILE A 54 13.88 8.26 -3.83
C ILE A 54 12.85 9.16 -4.54
N ARG A 55 11.80 9.58 -3.85
CA ARG A 55 10.79 10.50 -4.37
C ARG A 55 11.38 11.86 -4.73
N ASP A 56 12.26 12.40 -3.88
CA ASP A 56 12.96 13.67 -4.14
C ASP A 56 13.89 13.58 -5.35
N ILE A 57 14.61 12.46 -5.49
CA ILE A 57 15.45 12.16 -6.63
C ILE A 57 14.63 12.13 -7.93
N ASN A 58 13.51 11.38 -7.93
CA ASN A 58 12.60 11.32 -9.07
C ASN A 58 12.12 12.71 -9.48
N LYS A 59 11.65 13.53 -8.51
CA LYS A 59 11.17 14.90 -8.78
C LYS A 59 12.28 15.84 -9.27
N LYS A 60 13.47 15.79 -8.66
CA LYS A 60 14.57 16.73 -8.97
C LYS A 60 15.30 16.40 -10.26
N LEU A 61 15.50 15.11 -10.54
CA LEU A 61 16.27 14.65 -11.70
C LEU A 61 15.39 14.24 -12.88
N GLY A 62 14.07 14.12 -12.71
CA GLY A 62 13.14 13.69 -13.75
C GLY A 62 13.38 12.26 -14.27
N ILE A 63 14.05 11.41 -13.48
CA ILE A 63 14.34 10.02 -13.85
C ILE A 63 13.16 9.11 -13.52
N THR A 64 13.01 8.03 -14.29
CA THR A 64 12.04 6.97 -13.94
C THR A 64 12.60 6.13 -12.80
N VAL A 65 11.76 5.83 -11.80
CA VAL A 65 12.12 4.92 -10.71
C VAL A 65 11.22 3.69 -10.79
N ILE A 66 11.84 2.51 -10.76
CA ILE A 66 11.16 1.22 -10.68
C ILE A 66 11.50 0.61 -9.33
N ILE A 67 10.48 0.32 -8.52
CA ILE A 67 10.64 -0.30 -7.20
C ILE A 67 10.06 -1.71 -7.26
N ILE A 68 10.88 -2.72 -6.92
CA ILE A 68 10.45 -4.09 -6.74
C ILE A 68 10.29 -4.32 -5.24
N THR A 69 9.10 -4.69 -4.82
CA THR A 69 8.79 -4.91 -3.40
C THR A 69 7.57 -5.81 -3.24
N HIS A 70 7.53 -6.53 -2.13
CA HIS A 70 6.35 -7.25 -1.66
C HIS A 70 5.58 -6.46 -0.58
N GLN A 71 6.05 -5.27 -0.20
CA GLN A 71 5.43 -4.41 0.81
C GLN A 71 4.43 -3.46 0.14
N MET A 72 3.14 -3.72 0.30
CA MET A 72 2.10 -2.90 -0.32
C MET A 72 2.09 -1.46 0.17
N SER A 73 2.44 -1.22 1.44
CA SER A 73 2.60 0.13 1.99
C SER A 73 3.63 0.98 1.24
N VAL A 74 4.72 0.38 0.76
CA VAL A 74 5.73 1.05 -0.07
C VAL A 74 5.12 1.48 -1.41
N VAL A 75 4.33 0.60 -2.03
CA VAL A 75 3.66 0.89 -3.31
C VAL A 75 2.65 2.02 -3.13
N GLU A 76 1.80 1.93 -2.12
CA GLU A 76 0.77 2.94 -1.80
C GLU A 76 1.37 4.31 -1.52
N GLU A 77 2.45 4.36 -0.74
CA GLU A 77 3.08 5.63 -0.34
C GLU A 77 3.88 6.28 -1.47
N THR A 78 4.53 5.49 -2.33
CA THR A 78 5.60 6.02 -3.17
C THR A 78 5.31 5.95 -4.67
N CYS A 79 4.52 4.96 -5.11
CA CYS A 79 4.35 4.67 -6.53
C CYS A 79 3.09 5.32 -7.12
N ASN A 80 3.17 5.72 -8.40
CA ASN A 80 2.01 6.19 -9.17
C ASN A 80 1.33 5.03 -9.90
N ARG A 81 2.13 4.08 -10.37
CA ARG A 81 1.68 2.92 -11.15
C ARG A 81 2.22 1.64 -10.54
N VAL A 82 1.49 0.56 -10.72
CA VAL A 82 1.86 -0.77 -10.27
C VAL A 82 1.72 -1.78 -11.40
N ALA A 83 2.60 -2.77 -11.39
CA ALA A 83 2.48 -4.00 -12.17
C ALA A 83 2.61 -5.17 -11.20
N ILE A 84 1.60 -6.03 -11.15
CA ILE A 84 1.56 -7.20 -10.27
C ILE A 84 2.03 -8.41 -11.07
N LEU A 85 3.06 -9.07 -10.54
CA LEU A 85 3.62 -10.27 -11.14
C LEU A 85 3.13 -11.51 -10.37
N ASP A 86 2.73 -12.52 -11.09
CA ASP A 86 2.43 -13.85 -10.57
C ASP A 86 3.07 -14.89 -11.51
N ASN A 87 3.87 -15.81 -10.94
CA ASN A 87 4.61 -16.82 -11.68
C ASN A 87 5.41 -16.28 -12.89
N GLY A 88 6.06 -15.12 -12.70
CA GLY A 88 6.90 -14.48 -13.73
C GLY A 88 6.13 -13.75 -14.83
N THR A 89 4.81 -13.66 -14.72
CA THR A 89 3.95 -12.96 -15.69
C THR A 89 3.26 -11.78 -15.05
N VAL A 90 3.13 -10.66 -15.77
CA VAL A 90 2.33 -9.51 -15.33
C VAL A 90 0.85 -9.87 -15.48
N VAL A 91 0.16 -10.02 -14.35
CA VAL A 91 -1.26 -10.41 -14.32
C VAL A 91 -2.20 -9.21 -14.18
N GLU A 92 -1.69 -8.08 -13.69
CA GLU A 92 -2.45 -6.83 -13.59
C GLU A 92 -1.51 -5.64 -13.56
N GLN A 93 -1.90 -4.52 -14.15
CA GLN A 93 -1.13 -3.27 -14.12
C GLN A 93 -2.04 -2.05 -14.28
N GLY A 94 -1.65 -0.93 -13.68
CA GLY A 94 -2.41 0.31 -13.78
C GLY A 94 -1.92 1.39 -12.82
N GLU A 95 -2.75 2.39 -12.64
CA GLU A 95 -2.62 3.38 -11.56
C GLU A 95 -2.80 2.67 -10.21
N VAL A 96 -1.96 3.00 -9.22
CA VAL A 96 -2.03 2.38 -7.88
C VAL A 96 -3.43 2.55 -7.28
N SER A 97 -3.99 3.76 -7.35
CA SER A 97 -5.32 4.07 -6.84
C SER A 97 -6.43 3.21 -7.47
N THR A 98 -6.33 2.91 -8.76
CA THR A 98 -7.33 2.10 -9.47
C THR A 98 -7.19 0.61 -9.15
N VAL A 99 -5.97 0.08 -9.24
CA VAL A 99 -5.70 -1.35 -9.01
C VAL A 99 -6.00 -1.73 -7.56
N PHE A 100 -5.68 -0.85 -6.61
CA PHE A 100 -5.90 -1.11 -5.18
C PHE A 100 -7.37 -0.93 -4.78
N ALA A 101 -8.11 -0.01 -5.43
CA ALA A 101 -9.55 0.12 -5.18
C ALA A 101 -10.36 -1.03 -5.79
N HIS A 102 -9.95 -1.52 -6.97
CA HIS A 102 -10.69 -2.51 -7.73
C HIS A 102 -9.78 -3.60 -8.32
N PRO A 103 -9.08 -4.39 -7.48
CA PRO A 103 -8.20 -5.45 -7.97
C PRO A 103 -9.00 -6.51 -8.72
N GLN A 104 -8.56 -6.84 -9.93
CA GLN A 104 -9.25 -7.80 -10.81
C GLN A 104 -8.66 -9.21 -10.68
N SER A 105 -7.33 -9.31 -10.69
CA SER A 105 -6.66 -10.61 -10.63
C SER A 105 -6.70 -11.21 -9.24
N ALA A 106 -6.67 -12.55 -9.16
CA ALA A 106 -6.58 -13.25 -7.88
C ALA A 106 -5.31 -12.89 -7.09
N ALA A 107 -4.20 -12.65 -7.79
CA ALA A 107 -2.94 -12.22 -7.18
C ALA A 107 -3.08 -10.80 -6.59
N ALA A 108 -3.69 -9.85 -7.32
CA ALA A 108 -3.95 -8.51 -6.82
C ALA A 108 -4.84 -8.53 -5.58
N LYS A 109 -5.92 -9.31 -5.61
CA LYS A 109 -6.82 -9.46 -4.45
C LYS A 109 -6.08 -9.98 -3.21
N ARG A 110 -5.23 -10.99 -3.36
CA ARG A 110 -4.42 -11.52 -2.24
C ARG A 110 -3.42 -10.49 -1.69
N LEU A 111 -2.83 -9.66 -2.56
CA LEU A 111 -1.86 -8.64 -2.16
C LEU A 111 -2.53 -7.44 -1.50
N VAL A 112 -3.65 -6.99 -2.06
CA VAL A 112 -4.38 -5.82 -1.56
C VAL A 112 -5.18 -6.17 -0.31
N PHE A 113 -5.73 -7.38 -0.24
CA PHE A 113 -6.56 -7.85 0.87
C PHE A 113 -6.00 -9.14 1.49
N PRO A 114 -4.81 -9.12 2.13
CA PRO A 114 -4.18 -10.33 2.67
C PRO A 114 -5.00 -11.01 3.78
N ASP A 115 -5.81 -10.24 4.51
CA ASP A 115 -6.64 -10.73 5.60
C ASP A 115 -8.04 -11.17 5.14
N ALA A 116 -8.34 -10.99 3.85
CA ALA A 116 -9.56 -11.49 3.24
C ALA A 116 -9.43 -13.01 2.97
N SER A 117 -9.24 -13.81 4.01
CA SER A 117 -9.40 -15.25 3.89
C SER A 117 -10.84 -15.55 3.50
N ASP A 118 -11.05 -16.40 2.51
CA ASP A 118 -12.39 -16.86 2.07
C ASP A 118 -13.23 -17.40 3.23
N GLU A 119 -12.58 -17.83 4.33
CA GLU A 119 -13.23 -18.29 5.57
C GLU A 119 -13.99 -17.19 6.32
N ILE A 120 -13.51 -15.91 6.28
CA ILE A 120 -14.24 -14.79 6.92
C ILE A 120 -15.52 -14.46 6.11
N PHE A 121 -15.54 -14.80 4.83
CA PHE A 121 -16.64 -14.51 3.92
C PHE A 121 -17.63 -15.67 3.73
N ALA A 122 -17.31 -16.88 4.20
CA ALA A 122 -18.25 -18.00 4.17
C ALA A 122 -19.31 -17.77 5.27
N PRO A 123 -20.57 -17.39 4.94
CA PRO A 123 -21.61 -17.24 5.94
C PRO A 123 -21.92 -18.62 6.54
N ALA A 124 -22.12 -18.70 7.85
CA ALA A 124 -22.84 -19.80 8.42
C ALA A 124 -24.28 -19.80 7.85
N SER A 125 -24.95 -20.93 7.80
CA SER A 125 -26.15 -21.15 7.01
C SER A 125 -27.33 -20.16 7.24
N ASP A 126 -27.28 -19.36 8.32
CA ASP A 126 -28.32 -18.40 8.70
C ASP A 126 -27.79 -16.96 8.88
N GLU A 127 -26.57 -16.68 8.44
CA GLU A 127 -25.97 -15.34 8.58
C GLU A 127 -25.90 -14.63 7.23
N HIS A 128 -26.34 -13.38 7.21
CA HIS A 128 -26.13 -12.47 6.09
C HIS A 128 -24.93 -11.59 6.37
N ARG A 129 -23.87 -11.69 5.55
CA ARG A 129 -22.65 -10.89 5.66
C ARG A 129 -22.57 -9.91 4.51
N ILE A 130 -22.29 -8.65 4.83
CA ILE A 130 -22.09 -7.59 3.84
C ILE A 130 -20.67 -7.06 4.01
N ARG A 131 -19.97 -6.95 2.89
CA ARG A 131 -18.70 -6.24 2.79
C ARG A 131 -18.97 -4.85 2.25
N VAL A 132 -18.58 -3.83 2.99
CA VAL A 132 -18.66 -2.44 2.57
C VAL A 132 -17.27 -1.89 2.36
N VAL A 133 -17.00 -1.40 1.15
CA VAL A 133 -15.74 -0.74 0.80
C VAL A 133 -16.02 0.74 0.63
N PHE A 134 -15.38 1.57 1.44
CA PHE A 134 -15.52 3.02 1.36
C PHE A 134 -14.47 3.60 0.42
N ASN A 135 -14.91 4.10 -0.73
CA ASN A 135 -14.06 4.78 -1.71
C ASN A 135 -14.25 6.29 -1.61
N GLY A 136 -13.27 6.99 -1.00
CA GLY A 136 -13.20 8.46 -0.99
C GLY A 136 -13.82 9.15 0.22
N ALA A 137 -13.52 10.45 0.32
CA ALA A 137 -13.79 11.31 1.48
C ALA A 137 -15.24 11.37 1.95
N PHE A 138 -16.16 11.29 1.02
CA PHE A 138 -17.59 11.46 1.32
C PHE A 138 -18.17 10.22 2.00
N ALA A 139 -17.67 9.05 1.63
CA ALA A 139 -18.18 7.78 2.14
C ALA A 139 -17.76 7.52 3.59
N THR A 140 -16.55 7.92 3.98
CA THR A 140 -16.01 7.70 5.33
C THR A 140 -16.66 8.56 6.42
N ASN A 141 -17.29 9.68 6.06
CA ASN A 141 -17.99 10.56 7.01
C ASN A 141 -19.48 10.21 7.17
N THR A 142 -19.98 9.21 6.46
CA THR A 142 -21.37 8.79 6.59
C THR A 142 -21.49 7.73 7.67
N PRO A 143 -22.29 7.94 8.73
CA PRO A 143 -22.47 6.94 9.79
C PRO A 143 -23.38 5.81 9.29
N LEU A 144 -22.83 4.93 8.45
CA LEU A 144 -23.58 3.90 7.72
C LEU A 144 -24.35 2.98 8.67
N ILE A 145 -23.71 2.48 9.73
CA ILE A 145 -24.34 1.58 10.71
C ILE A 145 -25.52 2.26 11.39
N THR A 146 -25.30 3.50 11.82
CA THR A 146 -26.36 4.27 12.49
C THR A 146 -27.53 4.51 11.53
N LYS A 147 -27.26 4.79 10.26
CA LYS A 147 -28.34 4.94 9.24
C LYS A 147 -29.05 3.62 9.00
N MET A 148 -28.35 2.52 8.82
CA MET A 148 -28.97 1.20 8.65
C MET A 148 -29.88 0.86 9.84
N ALA A 149 -29.42 1.15 11.07
CA ALA A 149 -30.21 0.87 12.27
C ALA A 149 -31.43 1.79 12.41
N ILE A 150 -31.30 3.08 12.10
CA ILE A 150 -32.37 4.07 12.29
C ILE A 150 -33.36 4.06 11.11
N ASP A 151 -32.84 4.07 9.89
CA ASP A 151 -33.66 4.28 8.69
C ASP A 151 -34.31 2.97 8.22
N GLU A 152 -33.58 1.84 8.35
CA GLU A 152 -34.02 0.54 7.83
C GLU A 152 -34.32 -0.49 8.93
N GLY A 153 -34.07 -0.14 10.18
CA GLY A 153 -34.31 -1.07 11.31
C GLY A 153 -33.35 -2.29 11.35
N ILE A 154 -32.24 -2.21 10.61
CA ILE A 154 -31.29 -3.32 10.48
C ILE A 154 -30.20 -3.19 11.53
N ALA A 155 -30.10 -4.14 12.45
CA ALA A 155 -28.98 -4.24 13.38
C ALA A 155 -27.80 -4.96 12.70
N ALA A 156 -26.60 -4.41 12.81
CA ALA A 156 -25.40 -4.99 12.22
C ALA A 156 -24.24 -5.00 13.21
N ASN A 157 -23.51 -6.12 13.26
CA ASN A 157 -22.29 -6.26 14.03
C ASN A 157 -21.07 -6.17 13.10
N ILE A 158 -20.04 -5.42 13.52
CA ILE A 158 -18.77 -5.37 12.80
C ILE A 158 -18.00 -6.66 13.11
N LEU A 159 -17.71 -7.47 12.10
CA LEU A 159 -16.89 -8.67 12.23
C LEU A 159 -15.40 -8.35 12.01
N ALA A 160 -15.12 -7.50 11.05
CA ALA A 160 -13.77 -7.03 10.76
C ALA A 160 -13.82 -5.60 10.20
N ALA A 161 -12.79 -4.81 10.52
CA ALA A 161 -12.61 -3.49 9.95
C ALA A 161 -11.12 -3.28 9.68
N SER A 162 -10.77 -2.88 8.46
CA SER A 162 -9.41 -2.51 8.11
C SER A 162 -9.42 -1.18 7.40
N THR A 163 -8.38 -0.39 7.64
CA THR A 163 -8.24 0.95 7.06
C THR A 163 -6.88 1.07 6.38
N ARG A 164 -6.84 1.59 5.15
CA ARG A 164 -5.60 1.79 4.38
C ARG A 164 -5.52 3.19 3.80
N CYS A 165 -4.32 3.80 3.84
CA CYS A 165 -4.05 5.05 3.16
C CYS A 165 -3.46 4.75 1.78
N ILE A 166 -3.96 5.40 0.72
CA ILE A 166 -3.42 5.29 -0.64
C ILE A 166 -2.90 6.67 -1.06
N GLY A 167 -1.57 6.83 -1.07
CA GLY A 167 -0.87 8.05 -1.52
C GLY A 167 -1.04 9.28 -0.61
N ASP A 168 -0.59 10.45 -1.10
CA ASP A 168 -0.72 11.75 -0.42
C ASP A 168 -2.12 12.36 -0.54
N LYS A 169 -2.99 11.78 -1.34
CA LYS A 169 -4.37 12.24 -1.44
C LYS A 169 -5.14 11.65 -0.29
N VAL A 170 -5.45 12.53 0.67
CA VAL A 170 -6.44 12.29 1.69
C VAL A 170 -7.80 12.24 1.00
N TYR A 171 -8.23 11.04 0.57
CA TYR A 171 -9.65 10.82 0.29
C TYR A 171 -10.33 10.76 1.66
N GLY A 172 -10.70 11.92 2.20
CA GLY A 172 -11.35 12.17 3.48
C GLY A 172 -10.90 11.26 4.62
N ASN A 173 -9.79 11.51 5.24
CA ASN A 173 -9.05 10.57 6.07
C ASN A 173 -8.55 9.32 5.33
N ASN A 174 -8.47 9.36 4.03
CA ASN A 174 -7.73 8.51 3.09
C ASN A 174 -7.67 7.04 3.41
N ARG A 175 -8.77 6.47 3.70
CA ARG A 175 -8.80 5.08 4.08
C ARG A 175 -9.87 4.42 3.25
N ASN A 176 -9.49 3.42 2.47
CA ASN A 176 -10.44 2.40 2.07
C ASN A 176 -10.78 1.65 3.36
N ASP A 177 -11.75 2.18 4.10
CA ASP A 177 -12.27 1.52 5.27
C ASP A 177 -13.12 0.36 4.77
N GLU A 178 -12.65 -0.84 4.97
CA GLU A 178 -13.43 -2.05 4.75
C GLU A 178 -14.02 -2.46 6.08
N ILE A 179 -15.34 -2.54 6.15
CA ILE A 179 -16.05 -2.99 7.33
C ILE A 179 -16.96 -4.15 6.92
N ILE A 180 -16.78 -5.28 7.57
CA ILE A 180 -17.61 -6.47 7.37
C ILE A 180 -18.66 -6.51 8.48
N TYR A 181 -19.91 -6.54 8.08
CA TYR A 181 -21.05 -6.59 8.99
C TYR A 181 -21.70 -7.96 8.97
N ASN A 182 -22.13 -8.43 10.14
CA ASN A 182 -23.13 -9.47 10.25
C ASN A 182 -24.49 -8.80 10.52
N LEU A 183 -25.46 -9.08 9.67
CA LEU A 183 -26.82 -8.58 9.85
C LEU A 183 -27.55 -9.55 10.78
N ALA A 184 -27.99 -9.05 11.93
CA ALA A 184 -28.91 -9.77 12.79
C ALA A 184 -30.31 -9.68 12.15
N SER A 185 -30.89 -10.84 11.87
CA SER A 185 -32.28 -11.00 11.42
C SER A 185 -33.26 -10.73 12.55
#